data_3607ad64a7e3afda59ac0991feb1a352
#
_entry.id   3607ad64a7e3afda59ac0991feb1a352
#
_cell.length_a   1.000
_cell.length_b   1.000
_cell.length_c   1.000
_cell.angle_alpha   90.00
_cell.angle_beta   90.00
_cell.angle_gamma   90.00
#
_symmetry.space_group_name_H-M   'P 1'
#
loop_
_entity.id
_entity.type
_entity.pdbx_description
1 polymer ?
#
loop_
_entity_poly.entity_id
_entity_poly.type
_entity_poly.pdbx_seq_one_letter_code
_entity_poly.pdbx_strand_id
1 'polypeptide(L)'
;WLIELQKNGRGYSSIHSIRGVLRPAFRLAYEDDFIRKNPFDFELASVLVNDSVIRQALTRKQERLFLEFIRKDAHYQRVYEGIYILFNTGLRISEFVGLTIDDIDFDNMVINVDHQLVRVYNEKKSYIIQKTKTTAGVRKVPMTPEVADCFRTIIKKRKKVKKEPVVDGYSNFLYLDQNGMPMVALHWEKYFQFIREKYNKLYKEPLPTITPHVCRHTFCTKMAKAGMNPAKLKYIMGHSSMDITFDTYTHLQVDDVREEMLKMVEVENEKVMQEKAADILQLEEEGENLFNF
;
A
#
# COMPACT_ATOMS: atom_id res chain seq x y z
N TRP A 1 -24.39 -8.86 -25.83
CA TRP A 1 -23.05 -9.41 -25.59
C TRP A 1 -22.53 -9.09 -24.18
N LEU A 2 -22.48 -7.85 -23.71
CA LEU A 2 -21.98 -7.55 -22.33
C LEU A 2 -22.87 -8.20 -21.26
N ILE A 3 -24.20 -8.18 -21.42
CA ILE A 3 -25.15 -8.87 -20.54
C ILE A 3 -24.90 -10.40 -20.55
N GLU A 4 -24.60 -10.94 -21.69
CA GLU A 4 -24.30 -12.37 -21.84
C GLU A 4 -22.98 -12.74 -21.14
N LEU A 5 -21.96 -11.89 -21.22
CA LEU A 5 -20.73 -12.07 -20.46
C LEU A 5 -21.00 -12.13 -18.94
N GLN A 6 -21.87 -11.27 -18.42
CA GLN A 6 -22.24 -11.29 -17.01
C GLN A 6 -23.04 -12.55 -16.66
N LYS A 7 -24.01 -12.95 -17.48
CA LYS A 7 -24.74 -14.21 -17.30
C LYS A 7 -23.82 -15.43 -17.29
N ASN A 8 -22.75 -15.39 -18.07
CA ASN A 8 -21.71 -16.42 -18.12
C ASN A 8 -20.66 -16.30 -16.99
N GLY A 9 -20.95 -15.53 -15.92
CA GLY A 9 -20.13 -15.45 -14.72
C GLY A 9 -18.97 -14.46 -14.77
N ARG A 10 -18.89 -13.57 -15.77
CA ARG A 10 -17.92 -12.47 -15.78
C ARG A 10 -18.40 -11.34 -14.87
N GLY A 11 -17.64 -11.01 -13.83
CA GLY A 11 -17.96 -9.92 -12.91
C GLY A 11 -17.90 -8.54 -13.59
N TYR A 12 -18.65 -7.60 -13.04
CA TYR A 12 -18.76 -6.21 -13.53
C TYR A 12 -17.40 -5.54 -13.82
N SER A 13 -16.43 -5.65 -12.91
CA SER A 13 -15.09 -5.06 -13.07
C SER A 13 -14.35 -5.62 -14.29
N SER A 14 -14.49 -6.90 -14.60
CA SER A 14 -13.88 -7.53 -15.79
C SER A 14 -14.53 -6.99 -17.07
N ILE A 15 -15.85 -6.87 -17.07
CA ILE A 15 -16.62 -6.33 -18.20
C ILE A 15 -16.30 -4.84 -18.40
N HIS A 16 -16.18 -4.09 -17.30
CA HIS A 16 -15.75 -2.68 -17.35
C HIS A 16 -14.36 -2.53 -18.02
N SER A 17 -13.42 -3.40 -17.69
CA SER A 17 -12.09 -3.42 -18.29
C SER A 17 -12.13 -3.74 -19.79
N ILE A 18 -12.92 -4.75 -20.19
CA ILE A 18 -13.13 -5.10 -21.62
C ILE A 18 -13.72 -3.92 -22.38
N ARG A 19 -14.76 -3.28 -21.83
CA ARG A 19 -15.36 -2.09 -22.43
C ARG A 19 -14.36 -0.94 -22.51
N GLY A 20 -13.52 -0.78 -21.49
CA GLY A 20 -12.47 0.25 -21.45
C GLY A 20 -11.48 0.15 -22.61
N VAL A 21 -11.24 -1.05 -23.14
CA VAL A 21 -10.40 -1.27 -24.34
C VAL A 21 -11.20 -1.04 -25.63
N LEU A 22 -12.44 -1.50 -25.68
CA LEU A 22 -13.25 -1.44 -26.90
C LEU A 22 -13.83 -0.05 -27.17
N ARG A 23 -14.27 0.67 -26.13
CA ARG A 23 -14.92 1.99 -26.30
C ARG A 23 -14.04 3.01 -27.07
N PRO A 24 -12.74 3.18 -26.77
CA PRO A 24 -11.89 4.07 -27.56
C PRO A 24 -11.70 3.63 -29.02
N ALA A 25 -11.58 2.32 -29.29
CA ALA A 25 -11.45 1.80 -30.66
C ALA A 25 -12.70 2.08 -31.48
N PHE A 26 -13.89 1.84 -30.91
CA PHE A 26 -15.16 2.15 -31.57
C PHE A 26 -15.44 3.65 -31.67
N ARG A 27 -14.87 4.46 -30.77
CA ARG A 27 -14.91 5.91 -30.87
C ARG A 27 -14.12 6.40 -32.08
N LEU A 28 -12.91 5.91 -32.32
CA LEU A 28 -12.13 6.23 -33.52
C LEU A 28 -12.88 5.84 -34.79
N ALA A 29 -13.46 4.63 -34.83
CA ALA A 29 -14.28 4.20 -35.98
C ALA A 29 -15.50 5.08 -36.24
N TYR A 30 -16.08 5.67 -35.20
CA TYR A 30 -17.16 6.65 -35.32
C TYR A 30 -16.65 8.01 -35.82
N GLU A 31 -15.53 8.49 -35.28
CA GLU A 31 -14.90 9.76 -35.68
C GLU A 31 -14.38 9.72 -37.14
N ASP A 32 -14.00 8.54 -37.62
CA ASP A 32 -13.55 8.30 -39.01
C ASP A 32 -14.70 7.87 -39.95
N ASP A 33 -15.97 8.02 -39.54
CA ASP A 33 -17.19 7.70 -40.32
C ASP A 33 -17.32 6.22 -40.75
N PHE A 34 -16.56 5.29 -40.17
CA PHE A 34 -16.72 3.84 -40.45
C PHE A 34 -18.00 3.26 -39.84
N ILE A 35 -18.50 3.87 -38.77
CA ILE A 35 -19.75 3.47 -38.11
C ILE A 35 -20.60 4.70 -37.79
N ARG A 36 -21.94 4.53 -37.84
CA ARG A 36 -22.91 5.63 -37.59
C ARG A 36 -23.08 5.96 -36.09
N LYS A 37 -22.72 5.07 -35.19
CA LYS A 37 -22.89 5.22 -33.75
C LYS A 37 -21.90 4.35 -33.01
N ASN A 38 -21.29 4.87 -31.93
CA ASN A 38 -20.46 4.04 -31.05
C ASN A 38 -21.36 3.12 -30.19
N PRO A 39 -21.30 1.79 -30.35
CA PRO A 39 -22.14 0.86 -29.61
C PRO A 39 -21.79 0.78 -28.12
N PHE A 40 -20.69 1.37 -27.66
CA PHE A 40 -20.26 1.41 -26.27
C PHE A 40 -20.51 2.76 -25.58
N ASP A 41 -21.22 3.68 -26.24
CA ASP A 41 -21.53 5.01 -25.70
C ASP A 41 -22.81 5.01 -24.86
N PHE A 42 -22.71 4.34 -23.70
CA PHE A 42 -23.77 4.25 -22.68
C PHE A 42 -23.14 4.07 -21.29
N GLU A 43 -23.90 4.31 -20.25
CA GLU A 43 -23.47 4.01 -18.89
C GLU A 43 -23.56 2.51 -18.60
N LEU A 44 -22.42 1.90 -18.15
CA LEU A 44 -22.37 0.47 -17.91
C LEU A 44 -23.32 0.04 -16.76
N ALA A 45 -23.44 0.89 -15.74
CA ALA A 45 -24.32 0.63 -14.60
C ALA A 45 -25.82 0.63 -14.96
N SER A 46 -26.21 1.23 -16.10
CA SER A 46 -27.62 1.16 -16.58
C SER A 46 -27.96 -0.18 -17.25
N VAL A 47 -26.95 -0.99 -17.60
CA VAL A 47 -27.12 -2.22 -18.38
C VAL A 47 -26.74 -3.47 -17.58
N LEU A 48 -25.79 -3.34 -16.64
CA LEU A 48 -25.26 -4.46 -15.85
C LEU A 48 -25.41 -4.19 -14.37
N VAL A 49 -25.58 -5.28 -13.60
CA VAL A 49 -25.56 -5.21 -12.14
C VAL A 49 -24.12 -5.06 -11.67
N ASN A 50 -23.86 -4.08 -10.83
CA ASN A 50 -22.53 -3.91 -10.22
C ASN A 50 -22.37 -4.91 -9.05
N ASP A 51 -21.77 -6.05 -9.33
CA ASP A 51 -21.44 -7.11 -8.38
C ASP A 51 -20.00 -6.96 -7.80
N SER A 52 -19.38 -5.80 -7.98
CA SER A 52 -18.02 -5.55 -7.50
C SER A 52 -17.96 -5.61 -5.98
N VAL A 53 -17.11 -6.47 -5.46
CA VAL A 53 -16.85 -6.54 -4.01
C VAL A 53 -15.94 -5.40 -3.62
N ILE A 54 -16.44 -4.49 -2.79
CA ILE A 54 -15.63 -3.43 -2.20
C ILE A 54 -14.63 -4.09 -1.22
N ARG A 55 -13.35 -3.95 -1.51
CA ARG A 55 -12.29 -4.44 -0.62
C ARG A 55 -12.22 -3.53 0.59
N GLN A 56 -12.55 -4.07 1.75
CA GLN A 56 -12.47 -3.33 3.01
C GLN A 56 -11.08 -3.43 3.62
N ALA A 57 -10.69 -2.37 4.31
CA ALA A 57 -9.52 -2.39 5.17
C ALA A 57 -9.76 -3.35 6.35
N LEU A 58 -8.69 -3.99 6.83
CA LEU A 58 -8.78 -4.83 8.02
C LEU A 58 -9.01 -3.97 9.27
N THR A 59 -9.78 -4.53 10.20
CA THR A 59 -9.83 -3.99 11.56
C THR A 59 -8.49 -4.21 12.26
N ARG A 60 -8.19 -3.40 13.28
CA ARG A 60 -6.98 -3.58 14.12
C ARG A 60 -6.91 -5.00 14.72
N LYS A 61 -8.07 -5.58 15.10
CA LYS A 61 -8.14 -6.95 15.61
C LYS A 61 -7.73 -7.97 14.54
N GLN A 62 -8.27 -7.87 13.33
CA GLN A 62 -7.97 -8.79 12.23
C GLN A 62 -6.51 -8.73 11.81
N GLU A 63 -5.95 -7.52 11.66
CA GLU A 63 -4.52 -7.32 11.35
C GLU A 63 -3.64 -7.97 12.42
N ARG A 64 -3.92 -7.71 13.70
CA ARG A 64 -3.16 -8.29 14.82
C ARG A 64 -3.23 -9.81 14.82
N LEU A 65 -4.43 -10.40 14.71
CA LEU A 65 -4.60 -11.86 14.68
C LEU A 65 -3.83 -12.50 13.52
N PHE A 66 -3.86 -11.88 12.35
CA PHE A 66 -3.12 -12.37 11.19
C PHE A 66 -1.61 -12.33 11.40
N LEU A 67 -1.07 -11.21 11.89
CA LEU A 67 0.36 -11.06 12.16
C LEU A 67 0.84 -11.97 13.30
N GLU A 68 0.06 -12.11 14.38
CA GLU A 68 0.38 -13.02 15.49
C GLU A 68 0.42 -14.48 15.03
N PHE A 69 -0.51 -14.88 14.17
CA PHE A 69 -0.52 -16.22 13.59
C PHE A 69 0.73 -16.49 12.78
N ILE A 70 1.11 -15.57 11.88
CA ILE A 70 2.31 -15.71 11.05
C ILE A 70 3.56 -15.82 11.93
N ARG A 71 3.66 -14.99 12.97
CA ARG A 71 4.81 -14.96 13.88
C ARG A 71 4.99 -16.26 14.65
N LYS A 72 3.89 -16.94 15.00
CA LYS A 72 3.90 -18.21 15.77
C LYS A 72 4.01 -19.45 14.88
N ASP A 73 3.72 -19.34 13.59
CA ASP A 73 3.72 -20.47 12.66
C ASP A 73 5.15 -20.78 12.17
N ALA A 74 5.64 -22.01 12.44
CA ALA A 74 7.01 -22.42 12.10
C ALA A 74 7.34 -22.30 10.59
N HIS A 75 6.33 -22.42 9.70
CA HIS A 75 6.53 -22.31 8.26
C HIS A 75 6.46 -20.87 7.77
N TYR A 76 5.50 -20.08 8.29
CA TYR A 76 5.23 -18.76 7.77
C TYR A 76 6.00 -17.63 8.46
N GLN A 77 6.59 -17.86 9.64
CA GLN A 77 7.41 -16.86 10.35
C GLN A 77 8.54 -16.26 9.49
N ARG A 78 9.01 -17.00 8.47
CA ARG A 78 10.05 -16.53 7.55
C ARG A 78 9.61 -15.38 6.64
N VAL A 79 8.31 -15.15 6.48
CA VAL A 79 7.74 -14.05 5.67
C VAL A 79 7.08 -12.99 6.54
N TYR A 80 7.18 -13.12 7.87
CA TYR A 80 6.57 -12.19 8.82
C TYR A 80 7.01 -10.76 8.59
N GLU A 81 8.32 -10.54 8.52
CA GLU A 81 8.91 -9.21 8.37
C GLU A 81 8.42 -8.52 7.08
N GLY A 82 8.36 -9.25 5.96
CA GLY A 82 7.87 -8.69 4.69
C GLY A 82 6.39 -8.35 4.73
N ILE A 83 5.56 -9.19 5.36
CA ILE A 83 4.13 -8.93 5.54
C ILE A 83 3.91 -7.74 6.47
N TYR A 84 4.71 -7.63 7.55
CA TYR A 84 4.68 -6.50 8.47
C TYR A 84 5.01 -5.18 7.75
N ILE A 85 6.05 -5.17 6.91
CA ILE A 85 6.42 -4.01 6.07
C ILE A 85 5.25 -3.60 5.17
N LEU A 86 4.59 -4.55 4.48
CA LEU A 86 3.45 -4.26 3.61
C LEU A 86 2.28 -3.59 4.35
N PHE A 87 2.02 -3.97 5.62
CA PHE A 87 0.98 -3.34 6.46
C PHE A 87 1.36 -1.96 6.99
N ASN A 88 2.65 -1.61 7.03
CA ASN A 88 3.13 -0.41 7.69
C ASN A 88 3.86 0.59 6.78
N THR A 89 3.86 0.38 5.47
CA THR A 89 4.49 1.28 4.49
C THR A 89 3.58 1.70 3.34
N GLY A 90 2.50 0.94 3.10
CA GLY A 90 1.61 1.17 1.97
C GLY A 90 2.24 0.93 0.59
N LEU A 91 3.38 0.26 0.49
CA LEU A 91 4.01 -0.11 -0.77
C LEU A 91 3.09 -0.97 -1.64
N ARG A 92 3.15 -0.79 -2.97
CA ARG A 92 2.57 -1.75 -3.91
C ARG A 92 3.38 -3.04 -3.87
N ILE A 93 2.72 -4.17 -4.07
CA ILE A 93 3.44 -5.46 -4.06
C ILE A 93 4.56 -5.51 -5.10
N SER A 94 4.37 -4.94 -6.28
CA SER A 94 5.39 -4.89 -7.33
C SER A 94 6.58 -3.98 -6.99
N GLU A 95 6.34 -2.90 -6.24
CA GLU A 95 7.38 -2.04 -5.66
C GLU A 95 8.16 -2.83 -4.59
N PHE A 96 7.45 -3.43 -3.61
CA PHE A 96 8.05 -4.19 -2.51
C PHE A 96 8.94 -5.35 -3.00
N VAL A 97 8.49 -6.14 -3.97
CA VAL A 97 9.30 -7.24 -4.51
C VAL A 97 10.46 -6.76 -5.38
N GLY A 98 10.40 -5.53 -5.86
CA GLY A 98 11.48 -4.86 -6.59
C GLY A 98 12.59 -4.32 -5.69
N LEU A 99 12.31 -4.09 -4.40
CA LEU A 99 13.29 -3.49 -3.49
C LEU A 99 14.57 -4.31 -3.41
N THR A 100 15.67 -3.61 -3.47
CA THR A 100 17.03 -4.11 -3.22
C THR A 100 17.53 -3.63 -1.86
N ILE A 101 18.67 -4.13 -1.40
CA ILE A 101 19.30 -3.65 -0.17
C ILE A 101 19.66 -2.16 -0.29
N ASP A 102 20.04 -1.71 -1.50
CA ASP A 102 20.51 -0.35 -1.77
C ASP A 102 19.38 0.69 -1.72
N ASP A 103 18.11 0.24 -1.78
CA ASP A 103 16.93 1.11 -1.67
C ASP A 103 16.60 1.48 -0.21
N ILE A 104 17.24 0.85 0.77
CA ILE A 104 16.95 1.02 2.18
C ILE A 104 17.98 1.93 2.82
N ASP A 105 17.59 3.16 3.05
CA ASP A 105 18.42 4.17 3.71
C ASP A 105 18.13 4.17 5.23
N PHE A 106 18.99 3.48 5.98
CA PHE A 106 18.85 3.37 7.43
C PHE A 106 19.25 4.64 8.18
N ASP A 107 20.10 5.49 7.59
CA ASP A 107 20.57 6.71 8.23
C ASP A 107 19.47 7.79 8.20
N ASN A 108 18.79 7.91 7.07
CA ASN A 108 17.66 8.83 6.90
C ASN A 108 16.29 8.18 7.21
N MET A 109 16.26 6.90 7.56
CA MET A 109 15.04 6.14 7.87
C MET A 109 14.01 6.20 6.74
N VAL A 110 14.44 5.99 5.49
CA VAL A 110 13.56 6.02 4.31
C VAL A 110 13.78 4.83 3.37
N ILE A 111 12.73 4.47 2.65
CA ILE A 111 12.73 3.52 1.54
C ILE A 111 12.67 4.34 0.25
N ASN A 112 13.64 4.15 -0.64
CA ASN A 112 13.64 4.74 -1.96
C ASN A 112 12.77 3.87 -2.91
N VAL A 113 11.74 4.45 -3.48
CA VAL A 113 10.81 3.76 -4.39
C VAL A 113 10.84 4.46 -5.73
N ASP A 114 11.52 3.89 -6.71
CA ASP A 114 11.65 4.44 -8.06
C ASP A 114 11.39 3.40 -9.16
N HIS A 115 11.28 2.13 -8.77
CA HIS A 115 11.10 1.02 -9.69
C HIS A 115 10.17 -0.07 -9.10
N GLN A 116 9.81 -1.02 -9.95
CA GLN A 116 9.02 -2.20 -9.60
C GLN A 116 9.50 -3.42 -10.37
N LEU A 117 9.44 -4.60 -9.75
CA LEU A 117 9.72 -5.87 -10.39
C LEU A 117 8.43 -6.49 -10.93
N VAL A 118 8.45 -6.85 -12.20
CA VAL A 118 7.32 -7.51 -12.86
C VAL A 118 7.79 -8.81 -13.49
N ARG A 119 7.01 -9.87 -13.32
CA ARG A 119 7.21 -11.11 -14.07
C ARG A 119 6.45 -11.04 -15.38
N VAL A 120 7.15 -11.30 -16.48
CA VAL A 120 6.56 -11.35 -17.82
C VAL A 120 6.65 -12.78 -18.37
N TYR A 121 5.63 -13.19 -19.11
CA TYR A 121 5.60 -14.48 -19.78
C TYR A 121 6.01 -14.24 -21.24
N ASN A 122 7.33 -14.17 -21.45
CA ASN A 122 7.88 -13.92 -22.77
C ASN A 122 9.11 -14.85 -22.93
N GLU A 123 9.39 -15.29 -24.15
CA GLU A 123 10.44 -16.26 -24.46
C GLU A 123 11.85 -15.77 -24.11
N LYS A 124 12.08 -14.45 -24.10
CA LYS A 124 13.40 -13.85 -23.89
C LYS A 124 13.71 -13.42 -22.47
N LYS A 125 12.71 -12.98 -21.70
CA LYS A 125 12.86 -12.47 -20.33
C LYS A 125 11.69 -12.93 -19.45
N SER A 126 12.02 -13.48 -18.28
CA SER A 126 11.00 -13.85 -17.27
C SER A 126 10.75 -12.75 -16.24
N TYR A 127 11.70 -11.83 -16.08
CA TYR A 127 11.66 -10.74 -15.09
C TYR A 127 12.11 -9.44 -15.76
N ILE A 128 11.44 -8.36 -15.43
CA ILE A 128 11.80 -7.00 -15.88
C ILE A 128 11.68 -6.02 -14.72
N ILE A 129 12.57 -5.04 -14.69
CA ILE A 129 12.40 -3.86 -13.86
C ILE A 129 11.70 -2.80 -14.71
N GLN A 130 10.59 -2.31 -14.19
CA GLN A 130 9.88 -1.16 -14.76
C GLN A 130 10.09 0.05 -13.85
N LYS A 131 10.56 1.15 -14.40
CA LYS A 131 10.51 2.44 -13.71
C LYS A 131 9.05 2.81 -13.49
N THR A 132 8.77 3.52 -12.42
CA THR A 132 7.41 3.99 -12.12
C THR A 132 6.89 4.85 -13.27
N LYS A 133 5.68 4.57 -13.76
CA LYS A 133 5.08 5.23 -14.96
C LYS A 133 4.86 6.74 -14.79
N THR A 134 4.86 7.25 -13.57
CA THR A 134 4.58 8.65 -13.25
C THR A 134 5.61 9.18 -12.26
N THR A 135 5.88 10.49 -12.31
CA THR A 135 6.69 11.18 -11.29
C THR A 135 6.18 10.97 -9.87
N ALA A 136 4.87 10.82 -9.68
CA ALA A 136 4.27 10.49 -8.38
C ALA A 136 4.63 9.08 -7.87
N GLY A 137 5.11 8.19 -8.74
CA GLY A 137 5.58 6.87 -8.37
C GLY A 137 6.98 6.89 -7.73
N VAL A 138 7.83 7.83 -8.12
CA VAL A 138 9.17 8.03 -7.52
C VAL A 138 8.99 8.79 -6.22
N ARG A 139 9.31 8.16 -5.11
CA ARG A 139 9.12 8.75 -3.79
C ARG A 139 10.00 8.12 -2.72
N LYS A 140 10.20 8.82 -1.64
CA LYS A 140 10.81 8.30 -0.41
C LYS A 140 9.71 8.01 0.61
N VAL A 141 9.64 6.77 1.10
CA VAL A 141 8.66 6.35 2.11
C VAL A 141 9.37 6.29 3.46
N PRO A 142 8.96 7.10 4.46
CA PRO A 142 9.54 7.05 5.80
C PRO A 142 9.33 5.68 6.45
N MET A 143 10.31 5.23 7.23
CA MET A 143 10.25 4.01 8.02
C MET A 143 10.08 4.33 9.50
N THR A 144 9.23 3.55 10.18
CA THR A 144 9.27 3.50 11.65
C THR A 144 10.45 2.61 12.09
N PRO A 145 10.92 2.73 13.37
CA PRO A 145 11.98 1.88 13.89
C PRO A 145 11.69 0.38 13.70
N GLU A 146 10.45 -0.06 13.90
CA GLU A 146 10.03 -1.45 13.75
C GLU A 146 10.11 -1.92 12.29
N VAL A 147 9.78 -1.06 11.33
CA VAL A 147 9.94 -1.35 9.89
C VAL A 147 11.42 -1.47 9.53
N ALA A 148 12.27 -0.58 10.06
CA ALA A 148 13.71 -0.66 9.85
C ALA A 148 14.30 -1.96 10.45
N ASP A 149 13.84 -2.38 11.62
CA ASP A 149 14.26 -3.64 12.24
C ASP A 149 13.81 -4.87 11.43
N CYS A 150 12.63 -4.81 10.81
CA CYS A 150 12.20 -5.83 9.85
C CYS A 150 13.18 -5.92 8.67
N PHE A 151 13.57 -4.79 8.06
CA PHE A 151 14.56 -4.80 6.98
C PHE A 151 15.92 -5.34 7.42
N ARG A 152 16.45 -4.92 8.59
CA ARG A 152 17.68 -5.46 9.16
C ARG A 152 17.61 -6.97 9.32
N THR A 153 16.46 -7.48 9.81
CA THR A 153 16.22 -8.91 10.00
C THR A 153 16.20 -9.66 8.66
N ILE A 154 15.53 -9.11 7.65
CA ILE A 154 15.49 -9.67 6.28
C ILE A 154 16.91 -9.76 5.72
N ILE A 155 17.66 -8.66 5.76
CA ILE A 155 19.03 -8.59 5.22
C ILE A 155 19.94 -9.59 5.95
N LYS A 156 19.86 -9.68 7.28
CA LYS A 156 20.63 -10.63 8.09
C LYS A 156 20.29 -12.09 7.77
N LYS A 157 19.00 -12.40 7.56
CA LYS A 157 18.52 -13.77 7.26
C LYS A 157 18.54 -14.10 5.77
N ARG A 158 18.88 -13.13 4.91
CA ARG A 158 18.86 -13.29 3.46
C ARG A 158 19.71 -14.47 3.02
N LYS A 159 19.13 -15.29 2.16
CA LYS A 159 19.82 -16.46 1.60
C LYS A 159 21.07 -16.03 0.83
N LYS A 160 22.22 -16.58 1.20
CA LYS A 160 23.44 -16.42 0.42
C LYS A 160 23.36 -17.30 -0.82
N VAL A 161 23.54 -16.71 -2.01
CA VAL A 161 23.54 -17.40 -3.28
C VAL A 161 24.93 -17.35 -3.90
N LYS A 162 25.32 -18.39 -4.68
CA LYS A 162 26.62 -18.43 -5.35
C LYS A 162 26.77 -17.32 -6.39
N LYS A 163 25.67 -16.96 -7.05
CA LYS A 163 25.61 -15.89 -8.04
C LYS A 163 24.35 -15.08 -7.77
N GLU A 164 24.53 -13.78 -7.53
CA GLU A 164 23.40 -12.87 -7.36
C GLU A 164 22.61 -12.74 -8.67
N PRO A 165 21.25 -12.83 -8.59
CA PRO A 165 20.42 -12.55 -9.75
C PRO A 165 20.48 -11.07 -10.10
N VAL A 166 20.71 -10.80 -11.39
CA VAL A 166 20.69 -9.44 -11.93
C VAL A 166 19.49 -9.34 -12.88
N VAL A 167 18.63 -8.37 -12.66
CA VAL A 167 17.47 -8.07 -13.51
C VAL A 167 17.56 -6.61 -13.94
N ASP A 168 17.78 -6.39 -15.23
CA ASP A 168 17.92 -5.05 -15.84
C ASP A 168 18.87 -4.10 -15.07
N GLY A 169 19.99 -4.65 -14.55
CA GLY A 169 21.02 -3.91 -13.80
C GLY A 169 20.80 -3.88 -12.27
N TYR A 170 19.67 -4.30 -11.76
CA TYR A 170 19.38 -4.37 -10.31
C TYR A 170 19.77 -5.74 -9.75
N SER A 171 20.35 -5.76 -8.56
CA SER A 171 20.77 -6.95 -7.83
C SER A 171 20.48 -6.78 -6.33
N ASN A 172 20.84 -7.75 -5.50
CA ASN A 172 20.64 -7.69 -4.05
C ASN A 172 19.16 -7.56 -3.62
N PHE A 173 18.23 -8.18 -4.38
CA PHE A 173 16.81 -8.20 -4.00
C PHE A 173 16.61 -8.78 -2.60
N LEU A 174 15.67 -8.23 -1.83
CA LEU A 174 15.45 -8.59 -0.44
C LEU A 174 15.05 -10.06 -0.24
N TYR A 175 14.21 -10.59 -1.11
CA TYR A 175 13.72 -11.97 -1.02
C TYR A 175 14.01 -12.76 -2.30
N LEU A 176 14.62 -13.92 -2.11
CA LEU A 176 14.91 -14.86 -3.18
C LEU A 176 14.11 -16.15 -3.00
N ASP A 177 13.69 -16.74 -4.10
CA ASP A 177 13.03 -18.05 -4.12
C ASP A 177 14.03 -19.20 -3.93
N GLN A 178 13.53 -20.45 -4.05
CA GLN A 178 14.40 -21.64 -3.91
C GLN A 178 15.45 -21.75 -5.03
N ASN A 179 15.20 -21.16 -6.18
CA ASN A 179 16.10 -21.14 -7.35
C ASN A 179 17.10 -19.97 -7.31
N GLY A 180 17.05 -19.12 -6.26
CA GLY A 180 17.89 -17.94 -6.13
C GLY A 180 17.44 -16.76 -6.99
N MET A 181 16.21 -16.79 -7.53
CA MET A 181 15.62 -15.69 -8.28
C MET A 181 14.76 -14.80 -7.37
N PRO A 182 14.56 -13.52 -7.71
CA PRO A 182 13.71 -12.64 -6.91
C PRO A 182 12.30 -13.20 -6.76
N MET A 183 11.76 -13.16 -5.55
CA MET A 183 10.36 -13.50 -5.31
C MET A 183 9.47 -12.42 -5.92
N VAL A 184 8.52 -12.82 -6.77
CA VAL A 184 7.57 -11.92 -7.43
C VAL A 184 6.23 -11.85 -6.69
N ALA A 185 5.38 -10.90 -7.07
CA ALA A 185 4.06 -10.68 -6.48
C ALA A 185 3.25 -11.97 -6.27
N LEU A 186 3.25 -12.88 -7.27
CA LEU A 186 2.51 -14.13 -7.18
C LEU A 186 2.93 -15.03 -6.01
N HIS A 187 4.22 -15.02 -5.61
CA HIS A 187 4.68 -15.78 -4.45
C HIS A 187 4.03 -15.24 -3.16
N TRP A 188 3.97 -13.91 -3.03
CA TRP A 188 3.35 -13.25 -1.89
C TRP A 188 1.84 -13.46 -1.85
N GLU A 189 1.15 -13.34 -2.98
CA GLU A 189 -0.29 -13.61 -3.08
C GLU A 189 -0.63 -15.02 -2.61
N LYS A 190 0.18 -16.02 -3.01
CA LYS A 190 0.03 -17.39 -2.53
C LYS A 190 0.31 -17.52 -1.03
N TYR A 191 1.32 -16.84 -0.47
CA TYR A 191 1.54 -16.82 0.98
C TYR A 191 0.32 -16.27 1.71
N PHE A 192 -0.21 -15.13 1.31
CA PHE A 192 -1.41 -14.56 1.92
C PHE A 192 -2.58 -15.51 1.87
N GLN A 193 -2.80 -16.15 0.73
CA GLN A 193 -3.87 -17.13 0.55
C GLN A 193 -3.71 -18.32 1.50
N PHE A 194 -2.55 -18.98 1.50
CA PHE A 194 -2.32 -20.19 2.30
C PHE A 194 -2.29 -19.90 3.80
N ILE A 195 -1.74 -18.77 4.22
CA ILE A 195 -1.75 -18.33 5.62
C ILE A 195 -3.19 -18.18 6.09
N ARG A 196 -4.04 -17.44 5.33
CA ARG A 196 -5.45 -17.25 5.65
C ARG A 196 -6.20 -18.58 5.69
N GLU A 197 -6.00 -19.44 4.69
CA GLU A 197 -6.66 -20.74 4.63
C GLU A 197 -6.28 -21.63 5.83
N LYS A 198 -5.00 -21.63 6.23
CA LYS A 198 -4.54 -22.36 7.42
C LYS A 198 -5.14 -21.78 8.69
N TYR A 199 -5.16 -20.44 8.83
CA TYR A 199 -5.78 -19.77 9.95
C TYR A 199 -7.27 -20.15 10.07
N ASN A 200 -8.03 -20.03 8.98
CA ASN A 200 -9.47 -20.28 8.96
C ASN A 200 -9.84 -21.76 9.19
N LYS A 201 -8.89 -22.69 8.98
CA LYS A 201 -9.07 -24.10 9.36
C LYS A 201 -8.87 -24.35 10.85
N LEU A 202 -8.06 -23.53 11.52
CA LEU A 202 -7.67 -23.71 12.92
C LEU A 202 -8.54 -22.91 13.90
N TYR A 203 -9.13 -21.81 13.48
CA TYR A 203 -9.85 -20.87 14.35
C TYR A 203 -11.31 -20.72 13.91
N LYS A 204 -12.22 -20.60 14.91
CA LYS A 204 -13.66 -20.44 14.66
C LYS A 204 -14.04 -19.11 14.03
N GLU A 205 -13.30 -18.04 14.33
CA GLU A 205 -13.52 -16.70 13.78
C GLU A 205 -12.66 -16.54 12.52
N PRO A 206 -13.25 -16.62 11.32
CA PRO A 206 -12.48 -16.60 10.09
C PRO A 206 -11.97 -15.19 9.77
N LEU A 207 -10.77 -15.11 9.21
CA LEU A 207 -10.25 -13.89 8.63
C LEU A 207 -10.81 -13.68 7.22
N PRO A 208 -11.08 -12.42 6.83
CA PRO A 208 -11.53 -12.09 5.47
C PRO A 208 -10.42 -12.38 4.44
N THR A 209 -10.70 -12.13 3.17
CA THR A 209 -9.67 -12.22 2.14
C THR A 209 -8.61 -11.15 2.36
N ILE A 210 -7.38 -11.58 2.64
CA ILE A 210 -6.22 -10.73 2.86
C ILE A 210 -5.27 -10.91 1.68
N THR A 211 -4.87 -9.78 1.09
CA THR A 211 -3.92 -9.73 -0.04
C THR A 211 -2.93 -8.58 0.19
N PRO A 212 -1.81 -8.51 -0.53
CA PRO A 212 -0.91 -7.35 -0.44
C PRO A 212 -1.63 -6.02 -0.71
N HIS A 213 -2.62 -6.02 -1.60
CA HIS A 213 -3.42 -4.82 -1.87
C HIS A 213 -4.31 -4.43 -0.69
N VAL A 214 -4.86 -5.41 0.04
CA VAL A 214 -5.62 -5.17 1.28
C VAL A 214 -4.70 -4.59 2.37
N CYS A 215 -3.44 -5.05 2.48
CA CYS A 215 -2.46 -4.46 3.42
C CYS A 215 -2.25 -2.97 3.11
N ARG A 216 -2.02 -2.64 1.84
CA ARG A 216 -1.88 -1.25 1.40
C ARG A 216 -3.13 -0.41 1.67
N HIS A 217 -4.33 -0.95 1.41
CA HIS A 217 -5.58 -0.28 1.71
C HIS A 217 -5.78 -0.08 3.22
N THR A 218 -5.43 -1.09 4.03
CA THR A 218 -5.45 -1.00 5.50
C THR A 218 -4.51 0.08 6.01
N PHE A 219 -3.29 0.17 5.48
CA PHE A 219 -2.35 1.24 5.80
C PHE A 219 -2.94 2.61 5.47
N CYS A 220 -3.48 2.79 4.26
CA CYS A 220 -4.10 4.05 3.83
C CYS A 220 -5.21 4.48 4.79
N THR A 221 -6.13 3.56 5.12
CA THR A 221 -7.24 3.81 6.04
C THR A 221 -6.75 4.12 7.46
N LYS A 222 -5.72 3.42 7.96
CA LYS A 222 -5.10 3.69 9.27
C LYS A 222 -4.54 5.10 9.34
N MET A 223 -3.81 5.52 8.31
CA MET A 223 -3.20 6.85 8.25
C MET A 223 -4.25 7.94 8.11
N ALA A 224 -5.30 7.72 7.31
CA ALA A 224 -6.42 8.65 7.20
C ALA A 224 -7.15 8.83 8.54
N LYS A 225 -7.48 7.71 9.23
CA LYS A 225 -8.11 7.74 10.56
C LYS A 225 -7.21 8.33 11.67
N ALA A 226 -5.90 8.30 11.48
CA ALA A 226 -4.93 8.95 12.37
C ALA A 226 -4.75 10.44 12.07
N GLY A 227 -5.55 11.04 11.17
CA GLY A 227 -5.51 12.47 10.84
C GLY A 227 -4.36 12.87 9.90
N MET A 228 -3.74 11.93 9.18
CA MET A 228 -2.69 12.29 8.22
C MET A 228 -3.26 13.18 7.12
N ASN A 229 -2.61 14.29 6.85
CA ASN A 229 -3.01 15.19 5.76
C ASN A 229 -3.15 14.43 4.41
N PRO A 230 -4.25 14.60 3.66
CA PRO A 230 -4.50 13.89 2.41
C PRO A 230 -3.39 14.02 1.36
N ALA A 231 -2.75 15.20 1.25
CA ALA A 231 -1.64 15.41 0.31
C ALA A 231 -0.39 14.61 0.72
N LYS A 232 -0.09 14.53 2.03
CA LYS A 232 1.01 13.70 2.56
C LYS A 232 0.70 12.21 2.35
N LEU A 233 -0.54 11.78 2.58
CA LEU A 233 -0.96 10.41 2.35
C LEU A 233 -0.88 10.04 0.86
N LYS A 234 -1.36 10.92 -0.03
CA LYS A 234 -1.21 10.75 -1.48
C LYS A 234 0.26 10.54 -1.88
N TYR A 235 1.16 11.37 -1.34
CA TYR A 235 2.60 11.26 -1.61
C TYR A 235 3.14 9.88 -1.20
N ILE A 236 2.92 9.46 0.06
CA ILE A 236 3.41 8.15 0.57
C ILE A 236 2.84 7.00 -0.25
N MET A 237 1.54 7.06 -0.58
CA MET A 237 0.87 6.03 -1.37
C MET A 237 1.31 6.05 -2.85
N GLY A 238 1.85 7.15 -3.37
CA GLY A 238 2.18 7.29 -4.79
C GLY A 238 0.94 7.21 -5.68
N HIS A 239 -0.17 7.86 -5.27
CA HIS A 239 -1.37 7.97 -6.08
C HIS A 239 -1.22 9.10 -7.09
N SER A 240 -1.58 8.85 -8.34
CA SER A 240 -1.54 9.86 -9.41
C SER A 240 -2.64 10.93 -9.23
N SER A 241 -3.82 10.53 -8.75
CA SER A 241 -4.96 11.41 -8.48
C SER A 241 -5.23 11.54 -6.98
N MET A 242 -5.80 12.67 -6.56
CA MET A 242 -6.32 12.88 -5.21
C MET A 242 -7.59 12.06 -4.95
N ASP A 243 -8.41 11.81 -5.97
CA ASP A 243 -9.69 11.10 -5.83
C ASP A 243 -9.50 9.74 -5.17
N ILE A 244 -8.47 8.98 -5.59
CA ILE A 244 -8.14 7.67 -5.01
C ILE A 244 -7.82 7.77 -3.51
N THR A 245 -7.26 8.90 -3.08
CA THR A 245 -6.95 9.15 -1.66
C THR A 245 -8.19 9.63 -0.94
N PHE A 246 -8.97 10.54 -1.52
CA PHE A 246 -10.21 11.05 -0.93
C PHE A 246 -11.26 9.98 -0.72
N ASP A 247 -11.37 8.97 -1.59
CA ASP A 247 -12.27 7.83 -1.39
C ASP A 247 -12.03 7.14 -0.02
N THR A 248 -10.81 7.19 0.50
CA THR A 248 -10.49 6.65 1.83
C THR A 248 -11.02 7.54 2.96
N TYR A 249 -11.07 8.87 2.74
CA TYR A 249 -11.59 9.83 3.72
C TYR A 249 -13.12 9.94 3.71
N THR A 250 -13.79 9.57 2.62
CA THR A 250 -15.28 9.60 2.55
C THR A 250 -15.94 8.56 3.46
N HIS A 251 -15.18 7.59 3.96
CA HIS A 251 -15.65 6.57 4.90
C HIS A 251 -15.42 6.94 6.39
N LEU A 252 -14.96 8.17 6.68
CA LEU A 252 -14.84 8.66 8.05
C LEU A 252 -16.25 8.90 8.64
N GLN A 253 -16.43 8.43 9.87
CA GLN A 253 -17.68 8.62 10.61
C GLN A 253 -17.58 9.85 11.54
N VAL A 254 -18.72 10.33 12.03
CA VAL A 254 -18.78 11.48 12.96
C VAL A 254 -17.89 11.25 14.19
N ASP A 255 -17.78 10.01 14.65
CA ASP A 255 -16.95 9.66 15.81
C ASP A 255 -15.44 9.80 15.49
N ASP A 256 -15.01 9.45 14.27
CA ASP A 256 -13.62 9.67 13.81
C ASP A 256 -13.29 11.18 13.82
N VAL A 257 -14.25 12.03 13.38
CA VAL A 257 -14.10 13.50 13.37
C VAL A 257 -14.04 14.07 14.78
N ARG A 258 -14.89 13.57 15.69
CA ARG A 258 -14.91 14.00 17.10
C ARG A 258 -13.59 13.70 17.80
N GLU A 259 -13.04 12.48 17.62
CA GLU A 259 -11.73 12.13 18.18
C GLU A 259 -10.62 13.05 17.68
N GLU A 260 -10.64 13.40 16.40
CA GLU A 260 -9.63 14.28 15.80
C GLU A 260 -9.75 15.72 16.34
N MET A 261 -10.97 16.25 16.45
CA MET A 261 -11.20 17.56 17.07
C MET A 261 -10.72 17.62 18.51
N LEU A 262 -10.96 16.59 19.32
CA LEU A 262 -10.48 16.54 20.69
C LEU A 262 -8.96 16.53 20.77
N LYS A 263 -8.29 15.73 19.93
CA LYS A 263 -6.82 15.70 19.85
C LYS A 263 -6.24 17.04 19.42
N MET A 264 -6.87 17.75 18.47
CA MET A 264 -6.43 19.07 18.04
C MET A 264 -6.52 20.10 19.17
N VAL A 265 -7.61 20.06 19.95
CA VAL A 265 -7.79 20.93 21.11
C VAL A 265 -6.76 20.62 22.24
N GLU A 266 -6.47 19.33 22.47
CA GLU A 266 -5.44 18.93 23.45
C GLU A 266 -4.05 19.44 23.04
N VAL A 267 -3.66 19.24 21.78
CA VAL A 267 -2.37 19.71 21.25
C VAL A 267 -2.24 21.24 21.29
N GLU A 268 -3.33 21.96 21.01
CA GLU A 268 -3.34 23.42 21.07
C GLU A 268 -3.20 23.91 22.53
N ASN A 269 -3.91 23.26 23.46
CA ASN A 269 -3.80 23.56 24.88
C ASN A 269 -2.38 23.29 25.43
N GLU A 270 -1.73 22.19 24.99
CA GLU A 270 -0.34 21.89 25.36
C GLU A 270 0.62 22.95 24.85
N LYS A 271 0.47 23.43 23.61
CA LYS A 271 1.29 24.52 23.06
C LYS A 271 1.12 25.82 23.85
N VAL A 272 -0.12 26.22 24.12
CA VAL A 272 -0.42 27.42 24.92
C VAL A 272 0.17 27.31 26.32
N MET A 273 0.18 26.13 26.93
CA MET A 273 0.80 25.90 28.23
C MET A 273 2.34 26.01 28.14
N GLN A 274 2.96 25.47 27.08
CA GLN A 274 4.40 25.58 26.86
C GLN A 274 4.83 27.02 26.60
N GLU A 275 4.08 27.76 25.80
CA GLU A 275 4.34 29.20 25.54
C GLU A 275 4.24 30.00 26.85
N LYS A 276 3.20 29.81 27.66
CA LYS A 276 3.06 30.47 28.95
C LYS A 276 4.18 30.12 29.92
N ALA A 277 4.63 28.87 29.94
CA ALA A 277 5.77 28.48 30.78
C ALA A 277 7.07 29.10 30.32
N ALA A 278 7.29 29.24 29.01
CA ALA A 278 8.45 29.93 28.46
C ALA A 278 8.45 31.45 28.80
N ASP A 279 7.28 32.09 28.67
CA ASP A 279 7.10 33.51 29.03
C ASP A 279 7.39 33.77 30.53
N ILE A 280 6.95 32.87 31.41
CA ILE A 280 7.20 32.97 32.86
C ILE A 280 8.71 32.84 33.14
N LEU A 281 9.40 31.89 32.56
CA LEU A 281 10.84 31.68 32.70
C LEU A 281 11.62 32.92 32.23
N GLN A 282 11.21 33.51 31.10
CA GLN A 282 11.86 34.74 30.59
C GLN A 282 11.66 35.92 31.52
N LEU A 283 10.48 36.07 32.12
CA LEU A 283 10.21 37.12 33.11
C LEU A 283 11.00 36.92 34.42
N GLU A 284 11.20 35.66 34.84
CA GLU A 284 12.04 35.35 36.00
C GLU A 284 13.50 35.66 35.75
N GLU A 285 14.03 35.31 34.58
CA GLU A 285 15.42 35.66 34.17
C GLU A 285 15.65 37.18 34.04
N GLU A 286 14.67 37.91 33.50
CA GLU A 286 14.71 39.39 33.44
C GLU A 286 14.62 40.02 34.81
N GLY A 287 13.81 39.45 35.72
CA GLY A 287 13.69 39.90 37.11
C GLY A 287 14.96 39.69 37.93
N GLU A 288 15.65 38.57 37.79
CA GLU A 288 16.93 38.29 38.46
C GLU A 288 18.06 39.22 37.99
N ASN A 289 18.05 39.61 36.72
CA ASN A 289 19.03 40.55 36.17
C ASN A 289 18.86 42.01 36.66
N LEU A 290 17.68 42.38 37.15
CA LEU A 290 17.41 43.71 37.73
C LEU A 290 17.85 43.83 39.18
N PHE A 291 18.14 42.76 39.91
CA PHE A 291 18.61 42.76 41.31
C PHE A 291 20.12 42.55 41.46
N ASN A 292 20.85 42.38 40.36
CA ASN A 292 22.32 42.21 40.39
C ASN A 292 23.10 43.49 40.03
N PHE A 293 22.62 44.66 40.46
CA PHE A 293 23.35 45.94 40.41
C PHE A 293 23.62 46.46 41.81
#